data_b520a9c7bd098d7747c8de3b657ead6a
#
_entry.id   b520a9c7bd098d7747c8de3b657ead6a
#
_cell.length_a   1.000
_cell.length_b   1.000
_cell.length_c   1.000
_cell.angle_alpha   90.00
_cell.angle_beta   90.00
_cell.angle_gamma   90.00
#
_symmetry.space_group_name_H-M   'P 1'
#
loop_
_entity.id
_entity.type
_entity.pdbx_description
1 polymer ?
#
loop_
_entity_poly.entity_id
_entity_poly.type
_entity_poly.pdbx_seq_one_letter_code
_entity_poly.pdbx_strand_id
1 'polypeptide(L)'
;MSELIFYPLGLHYLCSMERTLVILKPCTIQRGLIGEVISRFEKRGLKLVAMKMVQLDSEILRKHYAHMVEKPFYPIIEKSMMAAPVVLCCWEGIDAVSVVREMAGATNGRKALPGTVRGDLCVSHQENIIHASDSLETAKAELERFFIPEDYCDYQSPLFDYLYAQDEL
;
A
#
# COMPACT_ATOMS: atom_id res chain seq x y z
N MET A 1 -1.77 1.79 27.80
CA MET A 1 -2.97 2.55 28.24
C MET A 1 -3.43 3.32 27.02
N SER A 2 -4.51 2.86 26.40
CA SER A 2 -5.11 3.49 25.22
C SER A 2 -5.99 4.63 25.70
N GLU A 3 -5.58 5.86 25.39
CA GLU A 3 -6.46 7.03 25.63
C GLU A 3 -7.61 7.00 24.62
N LEU A 4 -8.81 6.78 25.16
CA LEU A 4 -10.07 6.96 24.47
C LEU A 4 -10.30 8.46 24.28
N ILE A 5 -10.21 8.93 23.04
CA ILE A 5 -10.71 10.26 22.71
C ILE A 5 -12.23 10.19 22.68
N PHE A 6 -12.85 10.82 23.68
CA PHE A 6 -14.32 10.95 23.78
C PHE A 6 -14.82 11.97 22.77
N TYR A 7 -15.60 11.53 21.78
CA TYR A 7 -16.53 12.38 21.03
C TYR A 7 -17.95 12.17 21.57
N PRO A 8 -18.73 13.23 21.86
CA PRO A 8 -20.09 13.08 22.36
C PRO A 8 -21.09 12.85 21.24
N LEU A 9 -21.92 11.84 21.45
CA LEU A 9 -23.21 11.54 20.82
C LEU A 9 -23.27 10.71 19.54
N GLY A 10 -23.58 9.42 19.73
CA GLY A 10 -24.68 8.76 19.00
C GLY A 10 -24.31 7.93 17.77
N LEU A 11 -24.41 6.64 17.88
CA LEU A 11 -24.27 5.53 16.91
C LEU A 11 -22.85 5.27 16.45
N HIS A 12 -22.22 4.31 17.12
CA HIS A 12 -20.95 3.71 16.70
C HIS A 12 -21.17 2.82 15.46
N TYR A 13 -21.07 3.37 14.27
CA TYR A 13 -20.41 2.66 13.21
C TYR A 13 -18.91 2.80 13.50
N LEU A 14 -18.32 1.76 14.08
CA LEU A 14 -16.86 1.61 14.18
C LEU A 14 -16.35 1.36 12.77
N CYS A 15 -16.28 2.38 11.95
CA CYS A 15 -15.45 2.36 10.77
C CYS A 15 -13.99 2.34 11.26
N SER A 16 -13.40 1.16 11.34
CA SER A 16 -12.04 1.00 11.79
C SER A 16 -11.09 1.59 10.76
N MET A 17 -10.26 2.55 11.19
CA MET A 17 -9.13 3.01 10.38
C MET A 17 -8.22 1.83 10.09
N GLU A 18 -8.07 1.51 8.82
CA GLU A 18 -7.22 0.43 8.34
C GLU A 18 -5.86 0.96 7.92
N ARG A 19 -4.84 0.10 8.05
CA ARG A 19 -3.52 0.33 7.48
C ARG A 19 -3.20 -0.74 6.44
N THR A 20 -2.59 -0.32 5.33
CA THR A 20 -2.21 -1.23 4.25
C THR A 20 -0.82 -0.92 3.71
N LEU A 21 -0.11 -1.97 3.26
CA LEU A 21 1.18 -1.82 2.62
C LEU A 21 1.02 -1.58 1.12
N VAL A 22 1.77 -0.61 0.62
CA VAL A 22 2.07 -0.47 -0.81
C VAL A 22 3.58 -0.50 -1.00
N ILE A 23 4.07 -1.36 -1.90
CA ILE A 23 5.46 -1.36 -2.35
C ILE A 23 5.52 -0.78 -3.75
N LEU A 24 6.18 0.36 -3.92
CA LEU A 24 6.54 0.86 -5.25
C LEU A 24 7.72 0.02 -5.75
N LYS A 25 7.48 -0.78 -6.78
CA LYS A 25 8.44 -1.75 -7.30
C LYS A 25 9.65 -1.09 -7.99
N PRO A 26 10.75 -1.82 -8.22
CA PRO A 26 11.90 -1.29 -8.93
C PRO A 26 11.55 -0.58 -10.25
N CYS A 27 10.64 -1.14 -11.04
CA CYS A 27 10.20 -0.51 -12.29
C CYS A 27 9.54 0.87 -12.10
N THR A 28 8.93 1.15 -10.94
CA THR A 28 8.39 2.47 -10.59
C THR A 28 9.52 3.49 -10.40
N ILE A 29 10.57 3.07 -9.69
CA ILE A 29 11.75 3.88 -9.42
C ILE A 29 12.48 4.18 -10.73
N GLN A 30 12.78 3.14 -11.50
CA GLN A 30 13.51 3.22 -12.77
C GLN A 30 12.80 4.11 -13.82
N ARG A 31 11.47 4.20 -13.75
CA ARG A 31 10.65 5.02 -14.64
C ARG A 31 10.34 6.42 -14.10
N GLY A 32 10.83 6.78 -12.89
CA GLY A 32 10.59 8.09 -12.29
C GLY A 32 9.13 8.34 -11.91
N LEU A 33 8.38 7.30 -11.52
CA LEU A 33 6.94 7.37 -11.27
C LEU A 33 6.57 7.43 -9.78
N ILE A 34 7.53 7.58 -8.87
CA ILE A 34 7.29 7.61 -7.41
C ILE A 34 6.26 8.68 -7.06
N GLY A 35 6.53 9.94 -7.45
CA GLY A 35 5.64 11.07 -7.12
C GLY A 35 4.25 10.92 -7.72
N GLU A 36 4.13 10.40 -8.94
CA GLU A 36 2.84 10.16 -9.59
C GLU A 36 1.99 9.15 -8.80
N VAL A 37 2.59 8.03 -8.38
CA VAL A 37 1.87 7.00 -7.64
C VAL A 37 1.47 7.48 -6.24
N ILE A 38 2.39 8.13 -5.50
CA ILE A 38 2.10 8.69 -4.18
C ILE A 38 0.98 9.73 -4.26
N SER A 39 1.07 10.67 -5.22
CA SER A 39 0.08 11.73 -5.42
C SER A 39 -1.34 11.18 -5.67
N ARG A 40 -1.48 10.01 -6.30
CA ARG A 40 -2.79 9.38 -6.50
C ARG A 40 -3.43 8.95 -5.19
N PHE A 41 -2.66 8.33 -4.29
CA PHE A 41 -3.15 7.90 -2.98
C PHE A 41 -3.46 9.09 -2.08
N GLU A 42 -2.61 10.13 -2.06
CA GLU A 42 -2.86 11.38 -1.33
C GLU A 42 -4.12 12.09 -1.83
N LYS A 43 -4.29 12.23 -3.15
CA LYS A 43 -5.49 12.84 -3.75
C LYS A 43 -6.77 12.05 -3.48
N ARG A 44 -6.66 10.74 -3.25
CA ARG A 44 -7.80 9.90 -2.85
C ARG A 44 -8.20 10.12 -1.38
N GLY A 45 -7.36 10.81 -0.60
CA GLY A 45 -7.62 11.10 0.81
C GLY A 45 -6.98 10.10 1.78
N LEU A 46 -6.13 9.18 1.28
CA LEU A 46 -5.39 8.27 2.17
C LEU A 46 -4.26 9.01 2.88
N LYS A 47 -4.05 8.70 4.16
CA LYS A 47 -2.99 9.27 5.00
C LYS A 47 -1.74 8.41 4.92
N LEU A 48 -0.60 9.02 4.58
CA LEU A 48 0.70 8.35 4.56
C LEU A 48 1.29 8.36 5.98
N VAL A 49 1.37 7.21 6.63
CA VAL A 49 1.82 7.11 8.03
C VAL A 49 3.24 6.56 8.20
N ALA A 50 3.78 5.91 7.18
CA ALA A 50 5.19 5.51 7.13
C ALA A 50 5.65 5.40 5.67
N MET A 51 6.92 5.79 5.42
CA MET A 51 7.55 5.64 4.11
C MET A 51 9.05 5.46 4.25
N LYS A 52 9.61 4.49 3.52
CA LYS A 52 11.07 4.34 3.41
C LYS A 52 11.49 3.70 2.10
N MET A 53 12.70 4.04 1.65
CA MET A 53 13.33 3.41 0.49
C MET A 53 14.33 2.37 0.96
N VAL A 54 14.25 1.15 0.41
CA VAL A 54 15.11 0.03 0.79
C VAL A 54 15.51 -0.80 -0.44
N GLN A 55 16.70 -1.40 -0.38
CA GLN A 55 17.08 -2.46 -1.31
C GLN A 55 16.64 -3.79 -0.69
N LEU A 56 15.76 -4.52 -1.38
CA LEU A 56 15.33 -5.84 -0.93
C LEU A 56 16.40 -6.88 -1.25
N ASP A 57 16.49 -7.90 -0.41
CA ASP A 57 17.34 -9.08 -0.59
C ASP A 57 16.51 -10.36 -0.76
N SER A 58 17.16 -11.46 -1.09
CA SER A 58 16.52 -12.76 -1.28
C SER A 58 15.83 -13.28 -0.01
N GLU A 59 16.36 -12.98 1.17
CA GLU A 59 15.80 -13.48 2.43
C GLU A 59 14.42 -12.87 2.68
N ILE A 60 14.31 -11.53 2.60
CA ILE A 60 13.04 -10.84 2.81
C ILE A 60 12.03 -11.17 1.71
N LEU A 61 12.49 -11.34 0.45
CA LEU A 61 11.62 -11.71 -0.65
C LEU A 61 11.05 -13.12 -0.51
N ARG A 62 11.84 -14.08 -0.04
CA ARG A 62 11.35 -15.44 0.27
C ARG A 62 10.30 -15.45 1.35
N LYS A 63 10.44 -14.59 2.37
CA LYS A 63 9.44 -14.42 3.43
C LYS A 63 8.17 -13.75 2.89
N HIS A 64 8.32 -12.73 2.05
CA HIS A 64 7.20 -11.96 1.51
C HIS A 64 6.39 -12.78 0.48
N TYR A 65 7.06 -13.53 -0.38
CA TYR A 65 6.45 -14.37 -1.41
C TYR A 65 6.48 -15.87 -1.05
N ALA A 66 6.41 -16.24 0.24
CA ALA A 66 6.56 -17.62 0.70
C ALA A 66 5.65 -18.61 -0.05
N HIS A 67 4.42 -18.20 -0.38
CA HIS A 67 3.45 -19.00 -1.13
C HIS A 67 3.81 -19.22 -2.61
N MET A 68 4.84 -18.53 -3.12
CA MET A 68 5.28 -18.60 -4.53
C MET A 68 6.71 -19.13 -4.69
N VAL A 69 7.49 -19.33 -3.62
CA VAL A 69 8.91 -19.67 -3.69
C VAL A 69 9.18 -20.94 -4.52
N GLU A 70 8.29 -21.94 -4.43
CA GLU A 70 8.40 -23.19 -5.18
C GLU A 70 7.85 -23.11 -6.61
N LYS A 71 7.36 -21.95 -7.04
CA LYS A 71 6.82 -21.80 -8.40
C LYS A 71 7.93 -21.52 -9.41
N PRO A 72 7.86 -22.10 -10.63
CA PRO A 72 8.91 -21.93 -11.65
C PRO A 72 9.20 -20.47 -12.03
N PHE A 73 8.26 -19.59 -11.82
CA PHE A 73 8.40 -18.16 -12.14
C PHE A 73 8.97 -17.31 -10.99
N TYR A 74 9.14 -17.86 -9.78
CA TYR A 74 9.63 -17.10 -8.63
C TYR A 74 11.01 -16.45 -8.86
N PRO A 75 12.01 -17.11 -9.49
CA PRO A 75 13.29 -16.47 -9.77
C PRO A 75 13.18 -15.20 -10.62
N ILE A 76 12.18 -15.11 -11.47
CA ILE A 76 11.91 -13.90 -12.28
C ILE A 76 11.39 -12.78 -11.39
N ILE A 77 10.49 -13.08 -10.45
CA ILE A 77 9.97 -12.12 -9.47
C ILE A 77 11.13 -11.60 -8.60
N GLU A 78 11.92 -12.50 -8.03
CA GLU A 78 13.05 -12.17 -7.16
C GLU A 78 14.04 -11.26 -7.88
N LYS A 79 14.46 -11.62 -9.10
CA LYS A 79 15.36 -10.81 -9.93
C LYS A 79 14.77 -9.41 -10.20
N SER A 80 13.48 -9.32 -10.56
CA SER A 80 12.81 -8.04 -10.81
C SER A 80 12.74 -7.17 -9.56
N MET A 81 12.41 -7.76 -8.41
CA MET A 81 12.29 -7.03 -7.14
C MET A 81 13.63 -6.57 -6.54
N MET A 82 14.74 -7.17 -6.98
CA MET A 82 16.10 -6.80 -6.56
C MET A 82 16.81 -5.88 -7.58
N ALA A 83 16.20 -5.58 -8.73
CA ALA A 83 16.83 -4.83 -9.82
C ALA A 83 17.14 -3.37 -9.48
N ALA A 84 16.44 -2.79 -8.50
CA ALA A 84 16.66 -1.45 -7.94
C ALA A 84 16.01 -1.39 -6.56
N PRO A 85 16.24 -0.33 -5.76
CA PRO A 85 15.47 -0.11 -4.54
C PRO A 85 13.97 -0.08 -4.77
N VAL A 86 13.21 -0.31 -3.71
CA VAL A 86 11.75 -0.13 -3.65
C VAL A 86 11.41 1.00 -2.68
N VAL A 87 10.22 1.60 -2.82
CA VAL A 87 9.66 2.46 -1.77
C VAL A 87 8.53 1.72 -1.08
N LEU A 88 8.65 1.55 0.22
CA LEU A 88 7.63 0.99 1.10
C LEU A 88 6.79 2.13 1.64
N CYS A 89 5.46 2.02 1.54
CA CYS A 89 4.51 3.00 2.06
C CYS A 89 3.46 2.30 2.92
N CYS A 90 3.16 2.85 4.08
CA CYS A 90 1.98 2.49 4.87
C CYS A 90 0.92 3.58 4.70
N TRP A 91 -0.21 3.20 4.15
CA TRP A 91 -1.37 4.08 3.97
C TRP A 91 -2.45 3.75 5.00
N GLU A 92 -3.08 4.80 5.54
CA GLU A 92 -4.13 4.71 6.55
C GLU A 92 -5.40 5.40 6.04
N GLY A 93 -6.57 4.82 6.30
CA GLY A 93 -7.88 5.35 5.95
C GLY A 93 -9.01 4.38 6.27
N ILE A 94 -10.25 4.80 6.08
CA ILE A 94 -11.41 3.91 6.11
C ILE A 94 -11.32 2.98 4.91
N ASP A 95 -11.49 1.67 5.12
CA ASP A 95 -11.43 0.62 4.10
C ASP A 95 -10.12 0.70 3.25
N ALA A 96 -9.00 1.14 3.85
CA ALA A 96 -7.77 1.44 3.10
C ALA A 96 -7.27 0.27 2.26
N VAL A 97 -7.45 -0.98 2.73
CA VAL A 97 -7.03 -2.17 1.99
C VAL A 97 -7.80 -2.27 0.67
N SER A 98 -9.13 -2.20 0.71
CA SER A 98 -9.97 -2.31 -0.48
C SER A 98 -9.80 -1.12 -1.41
N VAL A 99 -9.78 0.10 -0.88
CA VAL A 99 -9.56 1.34 -1.65
C VAL A 99 -8.23 1.30 -2.41
N VAL A 100 -7.13 0.92 -1.73
CA VAL A 100 -5.80 0.81 -2.37
C VAL A 100 -5.80 -0.28 -3.44
N ARG A 101 -6.46 -1.41 -3.20
CA ARG A 101 -6.58 -2.50 -4.20
C ARG A 101 -7.32 -2.07 -5.45
N GLU A 102 -8.42 -1.35 -5.29
CA GLU A 102 -9.19 -0.79 -6.42
C GLU A 102 -8.36 0.23 -7.21
N MET A 103 -7.69 1.14 -6.51
CA MET A 103 -6.79 2.12 -7.13
C MET A 103 -5.61 1.46 -7.85
N ALA A 104 -5.07 0.36 -7.32
CA ALA A 104 -4.00 -0.39 -7.97
C ALA A 104 -4.44 -0.98 -9.33
N GLY A 105 -5.66 -1.47 -9.41
CA GLY A 105 -6.18 -2.16 -10.58
C GLY A 105 -5.69 -3.60 -10.72
N ALA A 106 -6.15 -4.30 -11.76
CA ALA A 106 -5.80 -5.68 -12.02
C ALA A 106 -4.28 -5.91 -12.10
N THR A 107 -3.80 -7.05 -11.58
CA THR A 107 -2.36 -7.39 -11.55
C THR A 107 -1.70 -7.36 -12.93
N ASN A 108 -2.42 -7.80 -13.95
CA ASN A 108 -1.97 -7.66 -15.34
C ASN A 108 -2.37 -6.27 -15.86
N GLY A 109 -1.38 -5.37 -16.06
CA GLY A 109 -1.61 -4.01 -16.52
C GLY A 109 -2.45 -3.90 -17.81
N ARG A 110 -2.32 -4.86 -18.72
CA ARG A 110 -3.15 -4.89 -19.94
C ARG A 110 -4.64 -5.17 -19.69
N LYS A 111 -5.00 -5.62 -18.49
CA LYS A 111 -6.39 -5.90 -18.07
C LYS A 111 -6.88 -4.92 -17.02
N ALA A 112 -6.01 -4.05 -16.53
CA ALA A 112 -6.36 -3.02 -15.57
C ALA A 112 -7.17 -1.93 -16.25
N LEU A 113 -8.19 -1.44 -15.57
CA LEU A 113 -9.05 -0.38 -16.08
C LEU A 113 -8.30 0.95 -16.11
N PRO A 114 -8.53 1.81 -17.13
CA PRO A 114 -8.05 3.17 -17.12
C PRO A 114 -8.46 3.91 -15.84
N GLY A 115 -7.61 4.81 -15.36
CA GLY A 115 -7.77 5.53 -14.09
C GLY A 115 -7.13 4.80 -12.89
N THR A 116 -6.88 3.49 -12.98
CA THR A 116 -6.11 2.77 -11.97
C THR A 116 -4.61 2.95 -12.20
N VAL A 117 -3.79 2.76 -11.13
CA VAL A 117 -2.33 2.88 -11.23
C VAL A 117 -1.78 2.01 -12.35
N ARG A 118 -2.19 0.74 -12.40
CA ARG A 118 -1.71 -0.20 -13.42
C ARG A 118 -2.32 0.05 -14.79
N GLY A 119 -3.58 0.49 -14.85
CA GLY A 119 -4.26 0.79 -16.11
C GLY A 119 -3.62 1.94 -16.87
N ASP A 120 -3.16 2.95 -16.14
CA ASP A 120 -2.55 4.14 -16.76
C ASP A 120 -1.04 3.99 -16.96
N LEU A 121 -0.35 3.28 -16.06
CA LEU A 121 1.10 3.30 -15.99
C LEU A 121 1.78 1.98 -16.38
N CYS A 122 1.02 0.91 -16.69
CA CYS A 122 1.57 -0.43 -16.86
C CYS A 122 0.94 -1.18 -18.02
N VAL A 123 1.78 -1.86 -18.81
CA VAL A 123 1.39 -2.82 -19.85
C VAL A 123 1.91 -4.24 -19.59
N SER A 124 2.56 -4.45 -18.45
CA SER A 124 3.17 -5.73 -18.07
C SER A 124 2.36 -6.45 -16.99
N HIS A 125 2.50 -7.76 -16.93
CA HIS A 125 2.01 -8.55 -15.79
C HIS A 125 3.02 -8.58 -14.64
N GLN A 126 4.33 -8.59 -14.97
CA GLN A 126 5.41 -8.66 -13.97
C GLN A 126 5.86 -7.27 -13.51
N GLU A 127 6.19 -6.39 -14.46
CA GLU A 127 6.63 -5.02 -14.20
C GLU A 127 5.40 -4.11 -14.02
N ASN A 128 4.62 -4.37 -12.94
CA ASN A 128 3.28 -3.83 -12.75
C ASN A 128 3.19 -2.75 -11.67
N ILE A 129 4.23 -1.95 -11.53
CA ILE A 129 4.33 -0.70 -10.80
C ILE A 129 4.32 -0.89 -9.28
N ILE A 130 3.26 -1.45 -8.69
CA ILE A 130 3.10 -1.59 -7.26
C ILE A 130 2.74 -3.00 -6.83
N HIS A 131 3.08 -3.34 -5.59
CA HIS A 131 2.40 -4.35 -4.79
C HIS A 131 1.45 -3.64 -3.82
N ALA A 132 0.32 -4.25 -3.52
CA ALA A 132 -0.63 -3.82 -2.50
C ALA A 132 -1.17 -5.04 -1.78
N SER A 133 -1.28 -4.99 -0.46
CA SER A 133 -1.86 -6.05 0.36
C SER A 133 -3.27 -6.41 -0.12
N ASP A 134 -3.66 -7.67 -0.02
CA ASP A 134 -4.93 -8.18 -0.56
C ASP A 134 -6.04 -8.39 0.49
N SER A 135 -5.68 -8.32 1.77
CA SER A 135 -6.59 -8.42 2.90
C SER A 135 -6.03 -7.69 4.12
N LEU A 136 -6.87 -7.46 5.13
CA LEU A 136 -6.44 -6.90 6.43
C LEU A 136 -5.39 -7.78 7.11
N GLU A 137 -5.56 -9.09 7.07
CA GLU A 137 -4.62 -10.04 7.65
C GLU A 137 -3.27 -9.97 6.95
N THR A 138 -3.27 -9.98 5.61
CA THR A 138 -2.05 -9.85 4.81
C THR A 138 -1.40 -8.49 5.03
N ALA A 139 -2.17 -7.40 5.07
CA ALA A 139 -1.67 -6.06 5.33
C ALA A 139 -0.93 -5.97 6.67
N LYS A 140 -1.52 -6.51 7.74
CA LYS A 140 -0.89 -6.57 9.06
C LYS A 140 0.43 -7.35 9.02
N ALA A 141 0.44 -8.56 8.47
CA ALA A 141 1.63 -9.40 8.40
C ALA A 141 2.75 -8.78 7.54
N GLU A 142 2.37 -8.09 6.46
CA GLU A 142 3.31 -7.41 5.59
C GLU A 142 3.88 -6.14 6.23
N LEU A 143 3.05 -5.34 6.91
CA LEU A 143 3.50 -4.16 7.66
C LEU A 143 4.47 -4.55 8.78
N GLU A 144 4.16 -5.58 9.59
CA GLU A 144 5.05 -6.11 10.63
C GLU A 144 6.39 -6.64 10.06
N ARG A 145 6.40 -7.11 8.82
CA ARG A 145 7.62 -7.58 8.13
C ARG A 145 8.54 -6.45 7.72
N PHE A 146 7.96 -5.32 7.30
CA PHE A 146 8.72 -4.25 6.66
C PHE A 146 8.94 -3.03 7.55
N PHE A 147 8.11 -2.80 8.57
CA PHE A 147 8.18 -1.62 9.43
C PHE A 147 8.33 -2.01 10.90
N ILE A 148 9.08 -1.17 11.63
CA ILE A 148 9.17 -1.21 13.10
C ILE A 148 8.31 -0.07 13.67
N PRO A 149 7.95 -0.08 14.98
CA PRO A 149 7.10 0.96 15.57
C PRO A 149 7.61 2.39 15.33
N GLU A 150 8.92 2.58 15.32
CA GLU A 150 9.59 3.88 15.14
C GLU A 150 9.50 4.43 13.71
N ASP A 151 9.16 3.61 12.73
CA ASP A 151 8.96 4.03 11.34
C ASP A 151 7.63 4.79 11.15
N TYR A 152 6.69 4.66 12.08
CA TYR A 152 5.37 5.26 11.96
C TYR A 152 5.33 6.68 12.51
N CYS A 153 4.74 7.59 11.73
CA CYS A 153 4.47 8.96 12.15
C CYS A 153 3.00 9.10 12.51
N ASP A 154 2.74 9.53 13.76
CA ASP A 154 1.39 9.91 14.17
C ASP A 154 1.20 11.42 13.99
N TYR A 155 0.25 11.77 13.14
CA TYR A 155 -0.14 13.17 12.90
C TYR A 155 -1.62 13.22 12.50
N GLN A 156 -2.27 14.34 12.78
CA GLN A 156 -3.63 14.58 12.31
C GLN A 156 -3.60 15.13 10.88
N SER A 157 -4.34 14.50 9.98
CA SER A 157 -4.56 15.08 8.65
C SER A 157 -5.57 16.24 8.80
N PRO A 158 -5.21 17.48 8.41
CA PRO A 158 -6.14 18.60 8.50
C PRO A 158 -7.32 18.47 7.54
N LEU A 159 -7.27 17.51 6.63
CA LEU A 159 -8.32 17.23 5.66
C LEU A 159 -9.33 16.21 6.16
N PHE A 160 -9.08 15.55 7.29
CA PHE A 160 -9.91 14.43 7.78
C PHE A 160 -11.39 14.81 7.88
N ASP A 161 -11.69 15.97 8.47
CA ASP A 161 -13.06 16.47 8.65
C ASP A 161 -13.77 16.87 7.33
N TYR A 162 -13.02 16.91 6.22
CA TYR A 162 -13.54 17.23 4.87
C TYR A 162 -13.60 16.02 3.95
N LEU A 163 -13.02 14.88 4.36
CA LEU A 163 -12.94 13.66 3.55
C LEU A 163 -14.08 12.69 3.86
N TYR A 164 -14.61 12.71 5.09
CA TYR A 164 -15.60 11.76 5.55
C TYR A 164 -16.82 12.50 6.10
N ALA A 165 -18.00 11.95 5.86
CA ALA A 165 -19.22 12.44 6.50
C ALA A 165 -19.25 12.05 8.00
N GLN A 166 -19.98 12.80 8.81
CA GLN A 166 -20.03 12.55 10.26
C GLN A 166 -20.63 11.19 10.65
N ASP A 167 -21.45 10.61 9.80
CA ASP A 167 -22.05 9.29 9.98
C ASP A 167 -21.17 8.14 9.51
N GLU A 168 -20.01 8.44 8.89
CA GLU A 168 -18.97 7.47 8.52
C GLU A 168 -17.85 7.36 9.57
N LEU A 169 -17.82 8.28 10.52
CA LEU A 169 -16.83 8.38 11.60
C LEU A 169 -17.42 7.89 12.92
#